data_9f5851fd4917f6e01cb3b73893e2b6d3
#
_entry.id   9f5851fd4917f6e01cb3b73893e2b6d3
#
_cell.length_a   1.000
_cell.length_b   1.000
_cell.length_c   1.000
_cell.angle_alpha   90.00
_cell.angle_beta   90.00
_cell.angle_gamma   90.00
#
_symmetry.space_group_name_H-M   'P 1'
#
loop_
_entity.id
_entity.type
_entity.pdbx_description
1 polymer ?
#
loop_
_entity_poly.entity_id
_entity_poly.type
_entity_poly.pdbx_seq_one_letter_code
_entity_poly.pdbx_strand_id
1 'polypeptide(L)'
;MNEALLESLVDETLTTALLIQVAGDSVVEINRPISASGWIGFDGSLNIGETKGEVGLPFKPLPDGRMQHDIASSQKNIISVLVAIAAERGLLSFNDPVSKHLDQGWSQSAPKKEAAITVWHLLTMTSGLADDMSYIAPPGTVWRYNIGPAWHQLKPLLEAASEQTLQDLTDEWLAEPLGMKESIWIERPGMNYLNGRPFEALLTSARDLARFGNMVLNKGTLAGHQILRTESITELLTPSQELNRAYGMLWWLNGQRPIRLPLEEDPIDSVLIPSAPSDTVASLGAMGQFCLISPSRQTVVVRLGSAPRGDVIGKDLTSEIWDFLNKTLFNE
;
A
#
# COMPACT_ATOMS: atom_id res chain seq x y z
N MET A 1 22.73 -18.27 -4.24
CA MET A 1 21.26 -18.37 -4.00
C MET A 1 20.77 -19.70 -4.53
N ASN A 2 19.82 -20.35 -3.86
CA ASN A 2 19.27 -21.63 -4.35
C ASN A 2 18.16 -21.35 -5.39
N GLU A 3 18.52 -21.41 -6.68
CA GLU A 3 17.59 -21.08 -7.78
C GLU A 3 16.37 -22.01 -7.81
N ALA A 4 16.55 -23.32 -7.54
CA ALA A 4 15.43 -24.26 -7.56
C ALA A 4 14.37 -23.95 -6.47
N LEU A 5 14.81 -23.53 -5.28
CA LEU A 5 13.88 -23.13 -4.21
C LEU A 5 13.16 -21.84 -4.55
N LEU A 6 13.87 -20.89 -5.19
CA LEU A 6 13.29 -19.63 -5.63
C LEU A 6 12.25 -19.84 -6.74
N GLU A 7 12.55 -20.71 -7.71
CA GLU A 7 11.63 -21.08 -8.79
C GLU A 7 10.35 -21.74 -8.23
N SER A 8 10.50 -22.68 -7.27
CA SER A 8 9.37 -23.32 -6.61
C SER A 8 8.45 -22.29 -5.94
N LEU A 9 9.02 -21.37 -5.15
CA LEU A 9 8.27 -20.31 -4.47
C LEU A 9 7.49 -19.42 -5.44
N VAL A 10 8.10 -19.08 -6.56
CA VAL A 10 7.50 -18.22 -7.58
C VAL A 10 6.39 -18.96 -8.36
N ASP A 11 6.57 -20.26 -8.66
CA ASP A 11 5.60 -21.08 -9.39
C ASP A 11 4.34 -21.35 -8.57
N GLU A 12 4.51 -21.73 -7.32
CA GLU A 12 3.40 -22.10 -6.43
C GLU A 12 2.47 -20.91 -6.11
N THR A 13 2.96 -19.69 -6.28
CA THR A 13 2.25 -18.47 -5.86
C THR A 13 1.75 -17.60 -7.00
N LEU A 14 1.78 -18.05 -8.25
CA LEU A 14 1.42 -17.25 -9.42
C LEU A 14 2.06 -15.85 -9.40
N THR A 15 3.31 -15.80 -8.96
CA THR A 15 4.09 -14.57 -8.94
C THR A 15 4.48 -14.15 -10.35
N THR A 16 4.12 -12.95 -10.76
CA THR A 16 4.50 -12.39 -12.07
C THR A 16 5.76 -11.54 -11.99
N ALA A 17 6.04 -10.97 -10.82
CA ALA A 17 7.29 -10.27 -10.58
C ALA A 17 7.73 -10.44 -9.11
N LEU A 18 9.01 -10.74 -8.94
CA LEU A 18 9.70 -10.71 -7.65
C LEU A 18 11.01 -9.94 -7.83
N LEU A 19 11.16 -8.85 -7.11
CA LEU A 19 12.36 -8.02 -7.10
C LEU A 19 12.87 -7.90 -5.67
N ILE A 20 14.11 -8.33 -5.44
CA ILE A 20 14.79 -8.23 -4.14
C ILE A 20 16.05 -7.39 -4.34
N GLN A 21 16.17 -6.35 -3.56
CA GLN A 21 17.34 -5.47 -3.55
C GLN A 21 17.96 -5.44 -2.16
N VAL A 22 19.30 -5.52 -2.10
CA VAL A 22 20.08 -5.42 -0.86
C VAL A 22 21.15 -4.37 -1.06
N ALA A 23 21.20 -3.40 -0.17
CA ALA A 23 22.11 -2.26 -0.24
C ALA A 23 22.06 -1.49 -1.59
N GLY A 24 20.89 -1.50 -2.22
CA GLY A 24 20.65 -0.84 -3.51
C GLY A 24 20.86 -1.73 -4.74
N ASP A 25 21.52 -2.89 -4.59
CA ASP A 25 21.78 -3.82 -5.69
C ASP A 25 20.64 -4.84 -5.84
N SER A 26 20.19 -5.07 -7.07
CA SER A 26 19.19 -6.12 -7.37
C SER A 26 19.86 -7.49 -7.30
N VAL A 27 19.52 -8.27 -6.27
CA VAL A 27 20.04 -9.64 -6.07
C VAL A 27 19.10 -10.70 -6.64
N VAL A 28 17.82 -10.37 -6.82
CA VAL A 28 16.81 -11.15 -7.54
C VAL A 28 15.98 -10.21 -8.39
N GLU A 29 15.76 -10.56 -9.64
CA GLU A 29 14.71 -9.97 -10.47
C GLU A 29 14.12 -11.07 -11.35
N ILE A 30 12.90 -11.51 -10.99
CA ILE A 30 12.13 -12.46 -11.76
C ILE A 30 10.93 -11.76 -12.36
N ASN A 31 10.73 -11.94 -13.66
CA ASN A 31 9.56 -11.47 -14.38
C ASN A 31 8.97 -12.66 -15.15
N ARG A 32 7.69 -12.94 -14.93
CA ARG A 32 6.91 -13.97 -15.63
C ARG A 32 5.82 -13.28 -16.42
N PRO A 33 6.05 -13.01 -17.69
CA PRO A 33 5.12 -12.23 -18.50
C PRO A 33 3.82 -13.00 -18.74
N ILE A 34 2.70 -12.26 -18.68
CA ILE A 34 1.40 -12.66 -19.20
C ILE A 34 1.19 -11.85 -20.48
N SER A 35 0.90 -12.51 -21.59
CA SER A 35 0.89 -11.89 -22.92
C SER A 35 -0.29 -10.94 -23.18
N ALA A 36 -1.30 -10.93 -22.32
CA ALA A 36 -2.50 -10.10 -22.45
C ALA A 36 -2.86 -9.42 -21.14
N SER A 37 -3.59 -8.32 -21.23
CA SER A 37 -4.21 -7.68 -20.06
C SER A 37 -5.30 -8.58 -19.48
N GLY A 38 -5.58 -8.37 -18.19
CA GLY A 38 -6.60 -9.15 -17.49
C GLY A 38 -6.79 -8.64 -16.06
N TRP A 39 -7.32 -9.52 -15.22
CA TRP A 39 -7.56 -9.22 -13.82
C TRP A 39 -7.42 -10.46 -12.94
N ILE A 40 -7.13 -10.26 -11.69
CA ILE A 40 -7.06 -11.28 -10.64
C ILE A 40 -8.32 -11.15 -9.81
N GLY A 41 -9.15 -12.20 -9.79
CA GLY A 41 -10.32 -12.28 -8.91
C GLY A 41 -9.91 -12.34 -7.44
N PHE A 42 -10.77 -11.87 -6.54
CA PHE A 42 -10.50 -11.97 -5.09
C PHE A 42 -10.50 -13.41 -4.56
N ASP A 43 -10.90 -14.38 -5.38
CA ASP A 43 -10.74 -15.82 -5.12
C ASP A 43 -9.37 -16.37 -5.59
N GLY A 44 -8.49 -15.51 -6.09
CA GLY A 44 -7.19 -15.88 -6.66
C GLY A 44 -7.24 -16.37 -8.11
N SER A 45 -8.43 -16.39 -8.75
CA SER A 45 -8.55 -16.76 -10.16
C SER A 45 -7.86 -15.75 -11.07
N LEU A 46 -7.18 -16.24 -12.11
CA LEU A 46 -6.57 -15.43 -13.15
C LEU A 46 -7.46 -15.41 -14.39
N ASN A 47 -7.85 -14.22 -14.82
CA ASN A 47 -8.70 -14.05 -16.00
C ASN A 47 -7.98 -13.14 -17.00
N ILE A 48 -7.86 -13.62 -18.23
CA ILE A 48 -7.25 -12.89 -19.34
C ILE A 48 -8.36 -12.32 -20.22
N GLY A 49 -8.27 -11.04 -20.53
CA GLY A 49 -9.24 -10.31 -21.33
C GLY A 49 -9.78 -9.05 -20.64
N GLU A 50 -10.76 -8.41 -21.26
CA GLU A 50 -11.38 -7.21 -20.70
C GLU A 50 -12.30 -7.54 -19.51
N THR A 51 -12.14 -6.84 -18.41
CA THR A 51 -13.02 -6.91 -17.25
C THR A 51 -14.35 -6.20 -17.56
N LYS A 52 -15.37 -6.92 -17.87
CA LYS A 52 -16.73 -6.34 -18.01
C LYS A 52 -17.47 -6.43 -16.68
N GLY A 53 -17.22 -5.44 -15.80
CA GLY A 53 -18.02 -5.26 -14.57
C GLY A 53 -17.74 -6.23 -13.43
N GLU A 54 -16.64 -6.96 -13.44
CA GLU A 54 -16.25 -7.84 -12.36
C GLU A 54 -15.29 -7.16 -11.40
N VAL A 55 -15.43 -7.44 -10.11
CA VAL A 55 -14.56 -6.91 -9.07
C VAL A 55 -13.26 -7.71 -9.04
N GLY A 56 -12.15 -7.07 -9.36
CA GLY A 56 -10.84 -7.72 -9.41
C GLY A 56 -9.69 -6.72 -9.43
N LEU A 57 -8.47 -7.23 -9.44
CA LEU A 57 -7.24 -6.43 -9.55
C LEU A 57 -6.74 -6.45 -11.00
N PRO A 58 -6.85 -5.34 -11.74
CA PRO A 58 -6.35 -5.25 -13.10
C PRO A 58 -4.84 -5.48 -13.17
N PHE A 59 -4.41 -6.10 -14.27
CA PHE A 59 -3.00 -6.17 -14.67
C PHE A 59 -2.84 -5.99 -16.17
N LYS A 60 -1.67 -5.56 -16.61
CA LYS A 60 -1.34 -5.44 -18.05
C LYS A 60 0.15 -5.60 -18.31
N PRO A 61 0.50 -6.15 -19.49
CA PRO A 61 1.90 -6.26 -19.90
C PRO A 61 2.47 -4.89 -20.29
N LEU A 62 3.75 -4.72 -19.98
CA LEU A 62 4.60 -3.67 -20.53
C LEU A 62 5.25 -4.12 -21.87
N PRO A 63 5.75 -3.18 -22.69
CA PRO A 63 6.35 -3.52 -23.99
C PRO A 63 7.53 -4.50 -23.92
N ASP A 64 8.24 -4.55 -22.80
CA ASP A 64 9.39 -5.43 -22.55
C ASP A 64 8.99 -6.76 -21.89
N GLY A 65 7.70 -7.04 -21.75
CA GLY A 65 7.16 -8.26 -21.16
C GLY A 65 7.03 -8.24 -19.64
N ARG A 66 7.52 -7.21 -18.94
CA ARG A 66 7.22 -7.03 -17.51
C ARG A 66 5.74 -6.69 -17.32
N MET A 67 5.27 -6.79 -16.09
CA MET A 67 3.85 -6.58 -15.78
C MET A 67 3.65 -5.34 -14.91
N GLN A 68 2.56 -4.63 -15.16
CA GLN A 68 1.93 -3.70 -14.23
C GLN A 68 0.76 -4.39 -13.54
N HIS A 69 0.61 -4.17 -12.25
CA HIS A 69 -0.52 -4.66 -11.46
C HIS A 69 -1.18 -3.52 -10.69
N ASP A 70 -2.49 -3.60 -10.52
CA ASP A 70 -3.15 -2.90 -9.43
C ASP A 70 -2.60 -3.45 -8.11
N ILE A 71 -1.93 -2.61 -7.36
CA ILE A 71 -1.29 -3.00 -6.11
C ILE A 71 -2.24 -3.01 -4.90
N ALA A 72 -3.54 -2.91 -5.15
CA ALA A 72 -4.58 -2.97 -4.12
C ALA A 72 -4.28 -2.03 -2.94
N SER A 73 -4.34 -2.54 -1.71
CA SER A 73 -4.09 -1.74 -0.50
C SER A 73 -2.66 -1.20 -0.37
N SER A 74 -1.69 -1.73 -1.12
CA SER A 74 -0.33 -1.17 -1.15
C SER A 74 -0.29 0.28 -1.66
N GLN A 75 -1.29 0.73 -2.43
CA GLN A 75 -1.42 2.14 -2.82
C GLN A 75 -1.63 3.10 -1.62
N LYS A 76 -2.07 2.60 -0.46
CA LYS A 76 -2.22 3.40 0.77
C LYS A 76 -0.91 4.07 1.18
N ASN A 77 0.20 3.38 0.99
CA ASN A 77 1.53 3.88 1.34
C ASN A 77 1.97 5.01 0.39
N ILE A 78 1.61 4.92 -0.89
CA ILE A 78 1.80 6.02 -1.86
C ILE A 78 0.99 7.24 -1.43
N ILE A 79 -0.31 7.06 -1.12
CA ILE A 79 -1.19 8.14 -0.64
C ILE A 79 -0.67 8.73 0.68
N SER A 80 -0.18 7.91 1.61
CA SER A 80 0.43 8.37 2.85
C SER A 80 1.60 9.35 2.61
N VAL A 81 2.50 9.00 1.71
CA VAL A 81 3.63 9.85 1.32
C VAL A 81 3.15 11.13 0.62
N LEU A 82 2.19 11.04 -0.30
CA LEU A 82 1.63 12.23 -0.98
C LEU A 82 0.95 13.19 0.00
N VAL A 83 0.20 12.67 1.00
CA VAL A 83 -0.40 13.50 2.06
C VAL A 83 0.68 14.17 2.91
N ALA A 84 1.77 13.47 3.22
CA ALA A 84 2.89 14.06 3.96
C ALA A 84 3.61 15.15 3.14
N ILE A 85 3.80 14.95 1.84
CA ILE A 85 4.34 15.99 0.94
C ILE A 85 3.42 17.21 0.90
N ALA A 86 2.10 17.00 0.78
CA ALA A 86 1.12 18.09 0.83
C ALA A 86 1.20 18.87 2.16
N ALA A 87 1.39 18.16 3.27
CA ALA A 87 1.56 18.79 4.59
C ALA A 87 2.88 19.60 4.67
N GLU A 88 4.00 19.08 4.15
CA GLU A 88 5.26 19.83 4.08
C GLU A 88 5.18 21.07 3.18
N ARG A 89 4.37 21.01 2.13
CA ARG A 89 4.10 22.15 1.23
C ARG A 89 3.10 23.16 1.85
N GLY A 90 2.52 22.86 3.02
CA GLY A 90 1.54 23.73 3.69
C GLY A 90 0.16 23.74 3.04
N LEU A 91 -0.15 22.76 2.18
CA LEU A 91 -1.44 22.64 1.49
C LEU A 91 -2.53 22.10 2.41
N LEU A 92 -2.16 21.29 3.39
CA LEU A 92 -3.04 20.73 4.40
C LEU A 92 -2.29 20.51 5.72
N SER A 93 -3.04 20.18 6.77
CA SER A 93 -2.50 19.69 8.05
C SER A 93 -3.15 18.35 8.39
N PHE A 94 -2.43 17.44 9.04
CA PHE A 94 -3.02 16.19 9.55
C PHE A 94 -4.17 16.44 10.53
N ASN A 95 -4.17 17.58 11.23
CA ASN A 95 -5.24 17.98 12.14
C ASN A 95 -6.42 18.68 11.46
N ASP A 96 -6.32 18.96 10.16
CA ASP A 96 -7.45 19.54 9.43
C ASP A 96 -8.65 18.58 9.45
N PRO A 97 -9.86 19.08 9.76
CA PRO A 97 -11.07 18.33 9.45
C PRO A 97 -11.10 17.97 7.96
N VAL A 98 -11.50 16.74 7.62
CA VAL A 98 -11.66 16.35 6.23
C VAL A 98 -12.62 17.28 5.47
N SER A 99 -13.67 17.73 6.15
CA SER A 99 -14.66 18.69 5.62
C SER A 99 -14.13 20.12 5.42
N LYS A 100 -12.86 20.41 5.74
CA LYS A 100 -12.17 21.64 5.32
C LYS A 100 -11.80 21.61 3.84
N HIS A 101 -11.56 20.40 3.29
CA HIS A 101 -11.09 20.19 1.92
C HIS A 101 -12.16 19.53 1.05
N LEU A 102 -13.05 18.73 1.64
CA LEU A 102 -14.19 18.12 0.96
C LEU A 102 -15.50 18.75 1.45
N ASP A 103 -16.48 18.82 0.55
CA ASP A 103 -17.83 19.26 0.90
C ASP A 103 -18.47 18.34 1.94
N GLN A 104 -19.42 18.87 2.73
CA GLN A 104 -20.21 18.06 3.65
C GLN A 104 -20.96 16.94 2.92
N GLY A 105 -21.09 15.78 3.60
CA GLY A 105 -21.75 14.60 3.03
C GLY A 105 -20.77 13.66 2.31
N TRP A 106 -19.46 13.80 2.54
CA TRP A 106 -18.48 12.83 2.08
C TRP A 106 -18.56 11.49 2.84
N SER A 107 -19.25 11.47 3.98
CA SER A 107 -19.59 10.26 4.75
C SER A 107 -21.10 10.16 4.99
N GLN A 108 -21.56 9.04 5.56
CA GLN A 108 -22.96 8.88 6.00
C GLN A 108 -23.19 9.37 7.45
N SER A 109 -22.25 10.12 8.00
CA SER A 109 -22.32 10.65 9.35
C SER A 109 -23.17 11.93 9.40
N ALA A 110 -23.78 12.21 10.55
CA ALA A 110 -24.37 13.52 10.79
C ALA A 110 -23.26 14.61 10.71
N PRO A 111 -23.57 15.83 10.19
CA PRO A 111 -22.56 16.87 9.91
C PRO A 111 -21.62 17.19 11.07
N LYS A 112 -22.13 17.25 12.31
CA LYS A 112 -21.31 17.51 13.50
C LYS A 112 -20.29 16.37 13.79
N LYS A 113 -20.66 15.11 13.50
CA LYS A 113 -19.79 13.96 13.68
C LYS A 113 -18.75 13.89 12.56
N GLU A 114 -19.18 14.14 11.33
CA GLU A 114 -18.31 14.21 10.16
C GLU A 114 -17.22 15.28 10.32
N ALA A 115 -17.60 16.48 10.77
CA ALA A 115 -16.66 17.59 11.02
C ALA A 115 -15.59 17.29 12.09
N ALA A 116 -15.77 16.28 12.92
CA ALA A 116 -14.78 15.85 13.90
C ALA A 116 -13.73 14.88 13.34
N ILE A 117 -13.94 14.37 12.11
CA ILE A 117 -13.00 13.45 11.48
C ILE A 117 -11.93 14.27 10.78
N THR A 118 -10.67 14.04 11.14
CA THR A 118 -9.50 14.73 10.57
C THR A 118 -8.75 13.85 9.57
N VAL A 119 -7.84 14.46 8.82
CA VAL A 119 -6.89 13.75 7.93
C VAL A 119 -6.12 12.68 8.70
N TRP A 120 -5.66 13.00 9.93
CA TRP A 120 -5.02 12.05 10.84
C TRP A 120 -5.87 10.78 11.06
N HIS A 121 -7.16 10.93 11.32
CA HIS A 121 -8.04 9.78 11.57
C HIS A 121 -8.17 8.86 10.35
N LEU A 122 -8.09 9.40 9.13
CA LEU A 122 -8.08 8.59 7.91
C LEU A 122 -6.73 7.87 7.73
N LEU A 123 -5.61 8.58 7.95
CA LEU A 123 -4.25 8.01 7.87
C LEU A 123 -4.01 6.91 8.89
N THR A 124 -4.61 6.99 10.07
CA THR A 124 -4.36 6.07 11.18
C THR A 124 -5.41 4.97 11.33
N MET A 125 -6.40 4.91 10.42
CA MET A 125 -7.53 3.96 10.48
C MET A 125 -8.38 4.08 11.74
N THR A 126 -8.53 5.32 12.25
CA THR A 126 -9.29 5.61 13.47
C THR A 126 -10.45 6.58 13.23
N SER A 127 -10.96 6.66 12.01
CA SER A 127 -12.06 7.58 11.64
C SER A 127 -13.38 7.32 12.38
N GLY A 128 -13.58 6.13 12.90
CA GLY A 128 -14.85 5.71 13.50
C GLY A 128 -15.95 5.48 12.47
N LEU A 129 -15.58 5.23 11.20
CA LEU A 129 -16.49 4.89 10.10
C LEU A 129 -16.43 3.40 9.78
N ALA A 130 -17.57 2.82 9.45
CA ALA A 130 -17.70 1.50 8.84
C ALA A 130 -17.33 1.54 7.35
N ASP A 131 -17.29 0.37 6.69
CA ASP A 131 -16.97 0.26 5.27
C ASP A 131 -18.04 0.84 4.34
N ASP A 132 -19.26 1.01 4.83
CA ASP A 132 -20.35 1.73 4.16
C ASP A 132 -20.36 3.25 4.46
N MET A 133 -19.34 3.75 5.17
CA MET A 133 -19.20 5.14 5.62
C MET A 133 -20.17 5.56 6.73
N SER A 134 -20.93 4.64 7.32
CA SER A 134 -21.75 4.94 8.50
C SER A 134 -20.89 5.16 9.74
N TYR A 135 -21.38 6.02 10.65
CA TYR A 135 -20.68 6.32 11.89
C TYR A 135 -20.88 5.20 12.93
N ILE A 136 -19.80 4.64 13.44
CA ILE A 136 -19.80 3.58 14.46
C ILE A 136 -19.24 4.03 15.81
N ALA A 137 -18.26 4.95 15.84
CA ALA A 137 -17.63 5.40 17.07
C ALA A 137 -17.03 6.80 16.93
N PRO A 138 -16.75 7.52 18.04
CA PRO A 138 -15.99 8.78 17.96
C PRO A 138 -14.63 8.57 17.29
N PRO A 139 -14.17 9.50 16.44
CA PRO A 139 -12.84 9.43 15.84
C PRO A 139 -11.76 9.30 16.92
N GLY A 140 -10.76 8.46 16.65
CA GLY A 140 -9.66 8.18 17.57
C GLY A 140 -9.95 7.15 18.67
N THR A 141 -11.17 6.63 18.79
CA THR A 141 -11.54 5.69 19.88
C THR A 141 -11.54 4.23 19.49
N VAL A 142 -11.59 3.92 18.20
CA VAL A 142 -11.51 2.56 17.65
C VAL A 142 -10.54 2.53 16.48
N TRP A 143 -9.75 1.47 16.39
CA TRP A 143 -8.98 1.15 15.20
C TRP A 143 -9.76 0.13 14.37
N ARG A 144 -9.97 0.46 13.12
CA ARG A 144 -10.61 -0.43 12.16
C ARG A 144 -9.93 -0.29 10.81
N TYR A 145 -9.31 -1.38 10.33
CA TYR A 145 -8.79 -1.39 8.96
C TYR A 145 -9.97 -1.24 7.99
N ASN A 146 -10.12 -0.04 7.47
CA ASN A 146 -11.19 0.26 6.55
C ASN A 146 -10.79 -0.18 5.14
N ILE A 147 -11.51 -1.12 4.56
CA ILE A 147 -11.33 -1.59 3.18
C ILE A 147 -12.18 -0.79 2.20
N GLY A 148 -13.16 -0.06 2.71
CA GLY A 148 -14.10 0.77 1.96
C GLY A 148 -13.62 2.20 1.73
N PRO A 149 -14.55 3.14 1.48
CA PRO A 149 -14.26 4.48 0.97
C PRO A 149 -13.54 5.43 1.92
N ALA A 150 -13.46 5.16 3.24
CA ALA A 150 -13.00 6.16 4.20
C ALA A 150 -11.58 6.65 3.92
N TRP A 151 -10.58 5.76 3.82
CA TRP A 151 -9.21 6.18 3.51
C TRP A 151 -9.06 6.69 2.06
N HIS A 152 -9.91 6.22 1.13
CA HIS A 152 -9.93 6.70 -0.25
C HIS A 152 -10.23 8.20 -0.34
N GLN A 153 -10.93 8.77 0.67
CA GLN A 153 -11.21 10.21 0.71
C GLN A 153 -9.93 11.08 0.75
N LEU A 154 -8.78 10.51 1.12
CA LEU A 154 -7.49 11.20 1.03
C LEU A 154 -7.12 11.56 -0.42
N LYS A 155 -7.61 10.83 -1.43
CA LYS A 155 -7.35 11.11 -2.85
C LYS A 155 -8.06 12.39 -3.31
N PRO A 156 -9.41 12.49 -3.27
CA PRO A 156 -10.09 13.73 -3.63
C PRO A 156 -9.71 14.89 -2.69
N LEU A 157 -9.30 14.61 -1.44
CA LEU A 157 -8.77 15.63 -0.54
C LEU A 157 -7.43 16.20 -1.05
N LEU A 158 -6.52 15.34 -1.52
CA LEU A 158 -5.28 15.78 -2.16
C LEU A 158 -5.53 16.59 -3.43
N GLU A 159 -6.46 16.15 -4.28
CA GLU A 159 -6.88 16.89 -5.49
C GLU A 159 -7.42 18.28 -5.12
N ALA A 160 -8.30 18.35 -4.13
CA ALA A 160 -8.87 19.63 -3.67
C ALA A 160 -7.82 20.56 -3.04
N ALA A 161 -6.89 20.01 -2.25
CA ALA A 161 -5.87 20.81 -1.57
C ALA A 161 -4.76 21.30 -2.53
N SER A 162 -4.48 20.56 -3.60
CA SER A 162 -3.42 20.90 -4.56
C SER A 162 -3.92 21.59 -5.83
N GLU A 163 -5.24 21.55 -6.09
CA GLU A 163 -5.85 21.98 -7.36
C GLU A 163 -5.30 21.23 -8.59
N GLN A 164 -4.83 19.98 -8.38
CA GLN A 164 -4.30 19.10 -9.40
C GLN A 164 -5.07 17.79 -9.45
N THR A 165 -5.00 17.06 -10.57
CA THR A 165 -5.49 15.68 -10.60
C THR A 165 -4.58 14.77 -9.78
N LEU A 166 -5.12 13.65 -9.27
CA LEU A 166 -4.31 12.66 -8.54
C LEU A 166 -3.11 12.16 -9.35
N GLN A 167 -3.25 12.02 -10.68
CA GLN A 167 -2.13 11.64 -11.56
C GLN A 167 -1.08 12.74 -11.60
N ASP A 168 -1.46 13.99 -11.90
CA ASP A 168 -0.50 15.10 -12.07
C ASP A 168 0.30 15.34 -10.79
N LEU A 169 -0.37 15.38 -9.63
CA LEU A 169 0.33 15.55 -8.35
C LEU A 169 1.24 14.36 -8.02
N THR A 170 0.84 13.13 -8.39
CA THR A 170 1.66 11.94 -8.18
C THR A 170 2.89 11.99 -9.08
N ASP A 171 2.72 12.39 -10.34
CA ASP A 171 3.82 12.52 -11.29
C ASP A 171 4.81 13.58 -10.83
N GLU A 172 4.35 14.79 -10.53
CA GLU A 172 5.20 15.90 -10.11
C GLU A 172 5.94 15.64 -8.79
N TRP A 173 5.21 15.11 -7.78
CA TRP A 173 5.75 15.07 -6.43
C TRP A 173 6.52 13.79 -6.11
N LEU A 174 6.24 12.72 -6.84
CA LEU A 174 6.77 11.40 -6.51
C LEU A 174 7.34 10.65 -7.72
N ALA A 175 6.55 10.46 -8.79
CA ALA A 175 6.92 9.53 -9.84
C ALA A 175 8.08 10.03 -10.69
N GLU A 176 8.07 11.29 -11.15
CA GLU A 176 9.17 11.88 -11.93
C GLU A 176 10.48 11.96 -11.12
N PRO A 177 10.47 12.50 -9.86
CA PRO A 177 11.70 12.54 -9.06
C PRO A 177 12.28 11.16 -8.74
N LEU A 178 11.45 10.11 -8.61
CA LEU A 178 11.88 8.74 -8.36
C LEU A 178 12.18 7.96 -9.64
N GLY A 179 11.83 8.48 -10.82
CA GLY A 179 11.93 7.78 -12.09
C GLY A 179 10.93 6.62 -12.23
N MET A 180 9.78 6.71 -11.58
CA MET A 180 8.66 5.75 -11.67
C MET A 180 7.86 6.01 -12.94
N LYS A 181 8.25 5.40 -14.05
CA LYS A 181 7.69 5.66 -15.40
C LYS A 181 6.54 4.70 -15.77
N GLU A 182 6.29 3.74 -14.93
CA GLU A 182 5.38 2.62 -15.18
C GLU A 182 4.25 2.60 -14.13
N SER A 183 3.92 3.78 -13.57
CA SER A 183 2.90 3.94 -12.55
C SER A 183 1.79 4.87 -13.07
N ILE A 184 0.54 4.39 -13.02
CA ILE A 184 -0.62 5.14 -13.51
C ILE A 184 -1.85 4.88 -12.66
N TRP A 185 -2.57 5.95 -12.33
CA TRP A 185 -3.89 5.83 -11.71
C TRP A 185 -4.93 5.49 -12.76
N ILE A 186 -5.75 4.49 -12.47
CA ILE A 186 -6.89 4.08 -13.31
C ILE A 186 -8.15 4.00 -12.46
N GLU A 187 -9.30 4.10 -13.09
CA GLU A 187 -10.57 3.78 -12.44
C GLU A 187 -10.64 2.28 -12.13
N ARG A 188 -10.96 1.93 -10.89
CA ARG A 188 -11.16 0.53 -10.48
C ARG A 188 -12.61 0.13 -10.71
N PRO A 189 -12.88 -0.88 -11.55
CA PRO A 189 -14.23 -1.37 -11.78
C PRO A 189 -14.88 -1.87 -10.48
N GLY A 190 -16.18 -1.58 -10.32
CA GLY A 190 -17.01 -2.17 -9.26
C GLY A 190 -16.86 -1.56 -7.86
N MET A 191 -16.02 -0.54 -7.68
CA MET A 191 -15.84 0.15 -6.40
C MET A 191 -15.99 1.67 -6.57
N ASN A 192 -16.92 2.27 -5.81
CA ASN A 192 -17.26 3.68 -5.97
C ASN A 192 -17.31 4.42 -4.62
N TYR A 193 -17.02 5.73 -4.67
CA TYR A 193 -17.37 6.68 -3.61
C TYR A 193 -18.89 6.81 -3.45
N LEU A 194 -19.35 7.42 -2.35
CA LEU A 194 -20.79 7.64 -2.11
C LEU A 194 -21.47 8.47 -3.21
N ASN A 195 -20.74 9.36 -3.86
CA ASN A 195 -21.23 10.18 -4.98
C ASN A 195 -21.24 9.44 -6.32
N GLY A 196 -20.88 8.14 -6.35
CA GLY A 196 -20.86 7.32 -7.55
C GLY A 196 -19.57 7.42 -8.39
N ARG A 197 -18.63 8.32 -8.06
CA ARG A 197 -17.29 8.36 -8.72
C ARG A 197 -16.57 7.02 -8.48
N PRO A 198 -15.97 6.38 -9.50
CA PRO A 198 -15.15 5.19 -9.31
C PRO A 198 -13.95 5.46 -8.40
N PHE A 199 -13.50 4.45 -7.64
CA PHE A 199 -12.22 4.54 -6.98
C PHE A 199 -11.09 4.48 -7.99
N GLU A 200 -10.03 5.20 -7.69
CA GLU A 200 -8.77 5.05 -8.41
C GLU A 200 -7.96 3.88 -7.83
N ALA A 201 -7.32 3.13 -8.71
CA ALA A 201 -6.32 2.11 -8.40
C ALA A 201 -4.98 2.50 -9.02
N LEU A 202 -3.89 2.25 -8.31
CA LEU A 202 -2.56 2.45 -8.84
C LEU A 202 -2.08 1.17 -9.53
N LEU A 203 -1.94 1.21 -10.86
CA LEU A 203 -1.18 0.23 -11.61
C LEU A 203 0.29 0.63 -11.59
N THR A 204 1.16 -0.30 -11.21
CA THR A 204 2.61 -0.05 -11.17
C THR A 204 3.39 -1.33 -11.42
N SER A 205 4.65 -1.20 -11.77
CA SER A 205 5.58 -2.33 -11.92
C SER A 205 6.36 -2.58 -10.63
N ALA A 206 6.98 -3.77 -10.54
CA ALA A 206 7.86 -4.09 -9.42
C ALA A 206 9.07 -3.15 -9.33
N ARG A 207 9.61 -2.69 -10.46
CA ARG A 207 10.74 -1.75 -10.48
C ARG A 207 10.36 -0.39 -9.93
N ASP A 208 9.19 0.14 -10.31
CA ASP A 208 8.71 1.42 -9.78
C ASP A 208 8.40 1.33 -8.29
N LEU A 209 7.74 0.26 -7.87
CA LEU A 209 7.45 0.04 -6.46
C LEU A 209 8.73 -0.15 -5.62
N ALA A 210 9.79 -0.74 -6.20
CA ALA A 210 11.10 -0.83 -5.56
C ALA A 210 11.80 0.54 -5.43
N ARG A 211 11.67 1.42 -6.43
CA ARG A 211 12.16 2.82 -6.32
C ARG A 211 11.50 3.56 -5.17
N PHE A 212 10.18 3.41 -5.04
CA PHE A 212 9.44 3.92 -3.90
C PHE A 212 9.94 3.32 -2.58
N GLY A 213 10.11 2.00 -2.51
CA GLY A 213 10.65 1.30 -1.34
C GLY A 213 12.06 1.79 -0.95
N ASN A 214 12.93 2.02 -1.93
CA ASN A 214 14.28 2.56 -1.69
C ASN A 214 14.26 4.01 -1.18
N MET A 215 13.35 4.85 -1.67
CA MET A 215 13.15 6.19 -1.14
C MET A 215 12.78 6.12 0.35
N VAL A 216 11.88 5.23 0.73
CA VAL A 216 11.49 5.02 2.13
C VAL A 216 12.67 4.46 2.95
N LEU A 217 13.38 3.43 2.44
CA LEU A 217 14.57 2.86 3.07
C LEU A 217 15.64 3.92 3.36
N ASN A 218 15.82 4.85 2.43
CA ASN A 218 16.75 5.97 2.52
C ASN A 218 16.13 7.23 3.16
N LYS A 219 15.12 7.05 4.00
CA LYS A 219 14.51 8.11 4.83
C LYS A 219 14.07 9.35 4.03
N GLY A 220 13.38 9.09 2.92
CA GLY A 220 12.79 10.15 2.08
C GLY A 220 13.68 10.63 0.94
N THR A 221 14.82 9.98 0.69
CA THR A 221 15.78 10.39 -0.37
C THR A 221 16.00 9.25 -1.37
N LEU A 222 16.10 9.57 -2.66
CA LEU A 222 16.53 8.63 -3.70
C LEU A 222 17.38 9.36 -4.75
N ALA A 223 18.50 8.76 -5.16
CA ALA A 223 19.41 9.29 -6.18
C ALA A 223 19.79 10.77 -5.98
N GLY A 224 19.93 11.22 -4.73
CA GLY A 224 20.26 12.59 -4.36
C GLY A 224 19.07 13.56 -4.32
N HIS A 225 17.86 13.11 -4.65
CA HIS A 225 16.63 13.90 -4.54
C HIS A 225 15.96 13.66 -3.19
N GLN A 226 15.75 14.72 -2.40
CA GLN A 226 14.92 14.68 -1.20
C GLN A 226 13.46 14.81 -1.60
N ILE A 227 12.69 13.75 -1.41
CA ILE A 227 11.26 13.69 -1.73
C ILE A 227 10.42 14.13 -0.53
N LEU A 228 10.82 13.67 0.65
CA LEU A 228 10.16 13.92 1.92
C LEU A 228 11.22 14.04 3.02
N ARG A 229 11.04 14.92 4.00
CA ARG A 229 12.00 15.04 5.10
C ARG A 229 12.08 13.76 5.91
N THR A 230 13.26 13.51 6.48
CA THR A 230 13.49 12.33 7.33
C THR A 230 12.52 12.24 8.51
N GLU A 231 12.20 13.39 9.11
CA GLU A 231 11.26 13.48 10.22
C GLU A 231 9.86 13.03 9.80
N SER A 232 9.41 13.46 8.62
CA SER A 232 8.09 13.10 8.08
C SER A 232 8.01 11.61 7.74
N ILE A 233 9.04 11.03 7.09
CA ILE A 233 9.10 9.56 6.89
C ILE A 233 9.07 8.83 8.22
N THR A 234 9.83 9.29 9.22
CA THR A 234 9.85 8.67 10.54
C THR A 234 8.48 8.71 11.21
N GLU A 235 7.78 9.83 11.09
CA GLU A 235 6.42 9.97 11.62
C GLU A 235 5.45 8.98 10.96
N LEU A 236 5.49 8.84 9.63
CA LEU A 236 4.65 7.87 8.91
C LEU A 236 4.88 6.42 9.37
N LEU A 237 6.13 6.07 9.70
CA LEU A 237 6.60 4.72 10.03
C LEU A 237 6.68 4.45 11.55
N THR A 238 6.09 5.30 12.37
CA THR A 238 6.01 5.13 13.81
C THR A 238 4.59 4.70 14.21
N PRO A 239 4.41 3.88 15.27
CA PRO A 239 3.07 3.58 15.78
C PRO A 239 2.25 4.84 15.98
N SER A 240 1.13 4.97 15.26
CA SER A 240 0.34 6.19 15.23
C SER A 240 -0.64 6.32 16.41
N GLN A 241 -0.93 5.22 17.09
CA GLN A 241 -1.90 5.13 18.18
C GLN A 241 -1.74 3.80 18.95
N GLU A 242 -2.31 3.70 20.14
CA GLU A 242 -2.17 2.54 21.03
C GLU A 242 -3.18 1.40 20.75
N LEU A 243 -4.22 1.66 19.94
CA LEU A 243 -5.27 0.66 19.62
C LEU A 243 -4.74 -0.49 18.74
N ASN A 244 -3.75 -0.20 17.88
CA ASN A 244 -2.98 -1.16 17.10
C ASN A 244 -1.60 -0.59 16.79
N ARG A 245 -0.62 -0.84 17.66
CA ARG A 245 0.74 -0.32 17.50
C ARG A 245 1.46 -0.85 16.25
N ALA A 246 0.96 -1.93 15.65
CA ALA A 246 1.48 -2.46 14.38
C ALA A 246 1.04 -1.63 13.15
N TYR A 247 0.47 -0.42 13.37
CA TYR A 247 0.01 0.44 12.30
C TYR A 247 0.46 1.90 12.51
N GLY A 248 1.17 2.43 11.52
CA GLY A 248 1.54 3.83 11.41
C GLY A 248 0.48 4.63 10.63
N MET A 249 0.92 5.59 9.83
CA MET A 249 0.04 6.34 8.94
C MET A 249 -0.13 5.62 7.60
N LEU A 250 -1.07 4.70 7.51
CA LEU A 250 -1.29 3.78 6.38
C LEU A 250 -0.13 2.81 6.11
N TRP A 251 0.72 2.56 7.10
CA TRP A 251 1.84 1.62 7.03
C TRP A 251 1.69 0.50 8.04
N TRP A 252 2.01 -0.72 7.64
CA TRP A 252 2.18 -1.83 8.55
C TRP A 252 3.58 -1.82 9.15
N LEU A 253 3.67 -2.04 10.47
CA LEU A 253 4.92 -2.00 11.22
C LEU A 253 5.17 -3.38 11.86
N ASN A 254 6.27 -4.03 11.49
CA ASN A 254 6.66 -5.28 12.14
C ASN A 254 7.20 -5.04 13.56
N GLY A 255 7.44 -6.12 14.32
CA GLY A 255 7.99 -6.05 15.68
C GLY A 255 7.01 -5.55 16.75
N GLN A 256 5.82 -5.08 16.39
CA GLN A 256 4.78 -4.65 17.31
C GLN A 256 3.85 -5.83 17.65
N ARG A 257 3.46 -5.92 18.94
CA ARG A 257 2.68 -7.04 19.48
C ARG A 257 1.74 -6.56 20.60
N PRO A 258 0.46 -7.01 20.70
CA PRO A 258 -0.24 -7.81 19.68
C PRO A 258 -0.57 -7.01 18.42
N ILE A 259 -0.93 -7.72 17.33
CA ILE A 259 -1.40 -7.09 16.09
C ILE A 259 -2.90 -7.24 15.92
N ARG A 260 -3.54 -6.27 15.23
CA ARG A 260 -4.88 -6.40 14.68
C ARG A 260 -4.79 -6.45 13.16
N LEU A 261 -5.37 -7.48 12.56
CA LEU A 261 -5.39 -7.65 11.10
C LEU A 261 -6.75 -7.27 10.52
N PRO A 262 -6.84 -6.98 9.20
CA PRO A 262 -8.11 -6.85 8.51
C PRO A 262 -8.95 -8.12 8.67
N LEU A 263 -10.26 -7.97 8.86
CA LEU A 263 -11.24 -9.06 8.97
C LEU A 263 -11.11 -9.93 10.24
N GLU A 264 -10.15 -9.68 11.12
CA GLU A 264 -10.04 -10.35 12.42
C GLU A 264 -10.73 -9.51 13.50
N GLU A 265 -11.55 -10.17 14.33
CA GLU A 265 -12.27 -9.52 15.43
C GLU A 265 -11.33 -9.19 16.59
N ASP A 266 -10.48 -10.15 16.96
CA ASP A 266 -9.59 -10.06 18.11
C ASP A 266 -8.12 -9.79 17.71
N PRO A 267 -7.34 -9.14 18.57
CA PRO A 267 -5.91 -9.03 18.38
C PRO A 267 -5.22 -10.39 18.43
N ILE A 268 -4.24 -10.57 17.55
CA ILE A 268 -3.42 -11.80 17.50
C ILE A 268 -2.14 -11.54 18.30
N ASP A 269 -1.80 -12.43 19.24
CA ASP A 269 -0.55 -12.35 20.00
C ASP A 269 0.65 -12.81 19.17
N SER A 270 0.95 -12.03 18.16
CA SER A 270 2.06 -12.23 17.20
C SER A 270 2.56 -10.89 16.71
N VAL A 271 3.69 -10.90 16.02
CA VAL A 271 4.13 -9.82 15.14
C VAL A 271 3.60 -10.05 13.72
N LEU A 272 3.68 -9.03 12.86
CA LEU A 272 3.13 -9.10 11.50
C LEU A 272 3.82 -10.18 10.66
N ILE A 273 5.16 -10.17 10.60
CA ILE A 273 6.00 -11.10 9.83
C ILE A 273 7.06 -11.68 10.77
N PRO A 274 6.81 -12.84 11.39
CA PRO A 274 7.71 -13.41 12.41
C PRO A 274 9.14 -13.67 11.92
N SER A 275 9.32 -14.05 10.67
CA SER A 275 10.62 -14.34 10.05
C SER A 275 11.41 -13.09 9.62
N ALA A 276 10.74 -11.92 9.54
CA ALA A 276 11.39 -10.67 9.15
C ALA A 276 11.98 -9.93 10.36
N PRO A 277 13.03 -9.09 10.16
CA PRO A 277 13.50 -8.18 11.19
C PRO A 277 12.41 -7.32 11.78
N SER A 278 12.51 -7.00 13.07
CA SER A 278 11.48 -6.25 13.80
C SER A 278 11.28 -4.81 13.28
N ASP A 279 12.27 -4.25 12.61
CA ASP A 279 12.22 -2.91 12.00
C ASP A 279 11.66 -2.89 10.57
N THR A 280 11.19 -4.05 10.08
CA THR A 280 10.57 -4.14 8.76
C THR A 280 9.27 -3.37 8.73
N VAL A 281 9.10 -2.51 7.74
CA VAL A 281 7.82 -1.87 7.42
C VAL A 281 7.26 -2.47 6.14
N ALA A 282 5.94 -2.57 6.07
CA ALA A 282 5.29 -3.30 4.99
C ALA A 282 4.16 -2.50 4.34
N SER A 283 4.18 -2.51 3.02
CA SER A 283 3.10 -2.13 2.14
C SER A 283 2.41 -3.41 1.70
N LEU A 284 1.20 -3.68 2.17
CA LEU A 284 0.48 -4.92 1.89
C LEU A 284 -0.81 -4.64 1.10
N GLY A 285 -0.97 -5.32 0.00
CA GLY A 285 -2.15 -5.29 -0.85
C GLY A 285 -2.77 -6.67 -1.03
N ALA A 286 -4.06 -6.70 -1.29
CA ALA A 286 -4.77 -7.95 -1.57
C ALA A 286 -4.07 -8.77 -2.67
N MET A 287 -4.22 -10.08 -2.60
CA MET A 287 -3.59 -11.05 -3.52
C MET A 287 -2.05 -11.03 -3.45
N GLY A 288 -1.48 -10.62 -2.32
CA GLY A 288 -0.03 -10.65 -2.12
C GLY A 288 0.74 -9.60 -2.93
N GLN A 289 0.11 -8.48 -3.28
CA GLN A 289 0.85 -7.32 -3.81
C GLN A 289 1.57 -6.66 -2.65
N PHE A 290 2.89 -6.67 -2.60
CA PHE A 290 3.58 -6.04 -1.47
C PHE A 290 4.94 -5.42 -1.81
N CYS A 291 5.32 -4.49 -0.94
CA CYS A 291 6.67 -3.98 -0.82
C CYS A 291 7.08 -4.04 0.67
N LEU A 292 8.08 -4.84 0.98
CA LEU A 292 8.66 -4.97 2.32
C LEU A 292 9.97 -4.21 2.36
N ILE A 293 10.20 -3.44 3.42
CA ILE A 293 11.37 -2.59 3.57
C ILE A 293 11.99 -2.87 4.94
N SER A 294 13.22 -3.37 4.97
CA SER A 294 13.95 -3.68 6.21
C SER A 294 15.19 -2.79 6.32
N PRO A 295 15.16 -1.78 7.18
CA PRO A 295 16.32 -0.90 7.39
C PRO A 295 17.56 -1.62 7.90
N SER A 296 17.43 -2.52 8.89
CA SER A 296 18.56 -3.26 9.45
C SER A 296 19.26 -4.20 8.46
N ARG A 297 18.53 -4.67 7.45
CA ARG A 297 19.06 -5.52 6.37
C ARG A 297 19.35 -4.74 5.09
N GLN A 298 19.07 -3.44 5.06
CA GLN A 298 19.18 -2.61 3.86
C GLN A 298 18.47 -3.25 2.65
N THR A 299 17.27 -3.81 2.89
CA THR A 299 16.58 -4.69 1.94
C THR A 299 15.23 -4.12 1.56
N VAL A 300 14.94 -4.17 0.25
CA VAL A 300 13.62 -3.93 -0.33
C VAL A 300 13.19 -5.18 -1.07
N VAL A 301 12.00 -5.69 -0.75
CA VAL A 301 11.40 -6.85 -1.41
C VAL A 301 10.07 -6.42 -2.02
N VAL A 302 9.94 -6.55 -3.33
CA VAL A 302 8.68 -6.29 -4.04
C VAL A 302 8.20 -7.58 -4.68
N ARG A 303 6.94 -7.88 -4.48
CA ARG A 303 6.29 -8.99 -5.16
C ARG A 303 4.95 -8.53 -5.73
N LEU A 304 4.68 -8.92 -6.98
CA LEU A 304 3.41 -8.71 -7.69
C LEU A 304 2.93 -10.05 -8.27
N GLY A 305 1.62 -10.23 -8.35
CA GLY A 305 1.00 -11.43 -8.89
C GLY A 305 -0.28 -11.81 -8.14
N SER A 306 -0.66 -13.09 -8.16
CA SER A 306 -1.75 -13.63 -7.35
C SER A 306 -1.20 -14.30 -6.09
N ALA A 307 -2.01 -14.39 -5.03
CA ALA A 307 -1.67 -15.14 -3.81
C ALA A 307 -2.38 -16.50 -3.79
N PRO A 308 -1.86 -17.47 -3.06
CA PRO A 308 -2.57 -18.71 -2.78
C PRO A 308 -3.95 -18.44 -2.19
N ARG A 309 -4.91 -19.31 -2.50
CA ARG A 309 -6.29 -19.18 -2.02
C ARG A 309 -6.31 -19.16 -0.48
N GLY A 310 -6.95 -18.14 0.09
CA GLY A 310 -7.04 -17.95 1.54
C GLY A 310 -6.04 -16.95 2.14
N ASP A 311 -4.92 -16.66 1.48
CA ASP A 311 -3.95 -15.64 1.91
C ASP A 311 -4.26 -14.28 1.26
N VAL A 312 -5.41 -13.71 1.59
CA VAL A 312 -5.94 -12.49 0.95
C VAL A 312 -4.99 -11.30 1.09
N ILE A 313 -4.26 -11.19 2.19
CA ILE A 313 -3.32 -10.08 2.46
C ILE A 313 -1.86 -10.45 2.19
N GLY A 314 -1.57 -11.69 1.77
CA GLY A 314 -0.22 -12.16 1.50
C GLY A 314 0.67 -12.32 2.74
N LYS A 315 0.09 -12.50 3.93
CA LYS A 315 0.85 -12.60 5.19
C LYS A 315 1.74 -13.84 5.24
N ASP A 316 1.21 -14.99 4.85
CA ASP A 316 1.97 -16.24 4.85
C ASP A 316 3.08 -16.17 3.80
N LEU A 317 2.78 -15.64 2.63
CA LEU A 317 3.73 -15.44 1.54
C LEU A 317 4.86 -14.47 1.93
N THR A 318 4.59 -13.42 2.70
CA THR A 318 5.65 -12.52 3.19
C THR A 318 6.60 -13.25 4.14
N SER A 319 6.08 -14.14 5.00
CA SER A 319 6.89 -14.97 5.91
C SER A 319 7.73 -15.99 5.14
N GLU A 320 7.17 -16.67 4.15
CA GLU A 320 7.87 -17.64 3.30
C GLU A 320 9.04 -16.99 2.54
N ILE A 321 8.83 -15.79 2.00
CA ILE A 321 9.90 -15.05 1.32
C ILE A 321 11.00 -14.66 2.31
N TRP A 322 10.67 -14.19 3.50
CA TRP A 322 11.67 -13.86 4.51
C TRP A 322 12.41 -15.11 5.01
N ASP A 323 11.74 -16.25 5.19
CA ASP A 323 12.39 -17.53 5.51
C ASP A 323 13.38 -17.96 4.41
N PHE A 324 12.98 -17.75 3.15
CA PHE A 324 13.88 -17.98 2.02
C PHE A 324 15.13 -17.07 2.09
N LEU A 325 14.94 -15.75 2.33
CA LEU A 325 16.04 -14.79 2.43
C LEU A 325 16.98 -15.12 3.61
N ASN A 326 16.43 -15.47 4.76
CA ASN A 326 17.22 -15.85 5.93
C ASN A 326 18.12 -17.06 5.61
N LYS A 327 17.57 -18.09 4.99
CA LYS A 327 18.31 -19.32 4.63
C LYS A 327 19.35 -19.14 3.52
N THR A 328 19.08 -18.26 2.55
CA THR A 328 19.87 -18.23 1.30
C THR A 328 20.76 -17.01 1.17
N LEU A 329 20.40 -15.91 1.79
CA LEU A 329 21.10 -14.63 1.64
C LEU A 329 21.74 -14.17 2.93
N PHE A 330 21.06 -14.35 4.07
CA PHE A 330 21.54 -13.88 5.36
C PHE A 330 22.22 -14.98 6.21
N ASN A 331 22.09 -16.26 5.80
CA ASN A 331 22.70 -17.43 6.49
C ASN A 331 22.24 -17.58 7.96
N GLU A 332 20.96 -17.40 8.22
CA GLU A 332 20.31 -17.52 9.53
C GLU A 332 19.36 -18.71 9.63
#